data_9b3faa5f247191604c53745208e1bcf9
#
_entry.id   9b3faa5f247191604c53745208e1bcf9
#
_cell.length_a   1.000
_cell.length_b   1.000
_cell.length_c   1.000
_cell.angle_alpha   90.00
_cell.angle_beta   90.00
_cell.angle_gamma   90.00
#
_symmetry.space_group_name_H-M   'P 1'
#
loop_
_entity.id
_entity.type
_entity.pdbx_description
1 polymer ?
#
loop_
_entity_poly.entity_id
_entity_poly.type
_entity_poly.pdbx_seq_one_letter_code
_entity_poly.pdbx_strand_id
1 'polypeptide(L)'
;SDLLLNTSDNREPLQASFSDAANPLGLDGIEFIEYATTKPQALGQVLEMMGFRPIARHRAREVLLYRQGGLNIIVNAHPMDAQAASHGSDVPVISAIALRVRDARAAFEYVLERGAWDVPSHAGVMELHIPAIHGPGGSRIYFVDRYKEFSIYDVDFVPIPSVDQHPPATAGIHFFGVVQYIGPERTNDWIAFYSELFGTEVIPDEQRFGIMPKGTLLRTPALDPAKRFMLQLVEPPLNVHDAQEKLQRIGLGVPDVLAAVKALRALGVEFVETEAAHTEQRGAISKTYLGSVVFELVHSQRSGA
;
A
#
# COMPACT_ATOMS: atom_id res chain seq x y z
N SER A 1 -23.38 -8.88 -6.06
CA SER A 1 -23.17 -8.60 -4.64
C SER A 1 -24.48 -8.53 -3.87
N ASP A 2 -25.48 -7.85 -4.42
CA ASP A 2 -26.80 -7.71 -3.76
C ASP A 2 -27.55 -9.04 -3.67
N LEU A 3 -27.36 -9.90 -4.64
CA LEU A 3 -27.95 -11.24 -4.63
C LEU A 3 -27.45 -12.10 -3.48
N LEU A 4 -26.18 -11.94 -3.10
CA LEU A 4 -25.62 -12.67 -1.96
C LEU A 4 -26.20 -12.18 -0.64
N LEU A 5 -26.46 -10.88 -0.52
CA LEU A 5 -27.07 -10.30 0.66
C LEU A 5 -28.52 -10.76 0.84
N ASN A 6 -29.26 -10.88 -0.25
CA ASN A 6 -30.64 -11.28 -0.22
C ASN A 6 -30.89 -12.75 0.11
N THR A 7 -29.83 -13.58 0.01
CA THR A 7 -29.96 -15.02 0.30
C THR A 7 -29.31 -15.41 1.62
N SER A 8 -28.97 -14.43 2.47
CA SER A 8 -28.12 -14.62 3.63
C SER A 8 -28.71 -15.52 4.74
N ASP A 9 -30.01 -15.44 5.02
CA ASP A 9 -30.55 -16.02 6.23
C ASP A 9 -30.52 -17.56 6.29
N ASN A 10 -30.67 -18.22 5.15
CA ASN A 10 -30.64 -19.68 5.07
C ASN A 10 -29.30 -20.26 4.66
N ARG A 11 -28.28 -19.40 4.42
CA ARG A 11 -26.99 -19.80 3.89
C ARG A 11 -25.80 -19.30 4.72
N GLU A 12 -26.05 -18.82 5.93
CA GLU A 12 -24.98 -18.27 6.75
C GLU A 12 -23.78 -19.21 6.91
N PRO A 13 -23.93 -20.50 7.26
CA PRO A 13 -22.78 -21.38 7.38
C PRO A 13 -22.04 -21.57 6.06
N LEU A 14 -22.75 -21.64 4.95
CA LEU A 14 -22.16 -21.79 3.63
C LEU A 14 -21.48 -20.52 3.16
N GLN A 15 -22.06 -19.36 3.47
CA GLN A 15 -21.45 -18.06 3.15
C GLN A 15 -20.21 -17.80 3.99
N ALA A 16 -20.19 -18.15 5.26
CA ALA A 16 -19.02 -18.05 6.10
C ALA A 16 -17.88 -18.91 5.55
N SER A 17 -18.16 -20.14 5.15
CA SER A 17 -17.21 -21.04 4.52
C SER A 17 -16.71 -20.48 3.20
N PHE A 18 -17.60 -19.91 2.40
CA PHE A 18 -17.24 -19.29 1.13
C PHE A 18 -16.38 -18.04 1.32
N SER A 19 -16.73 -17.23 2.32
CA SER A 19 -15.98 -16.04 2.68
C SER A 19 -14.56 -16.38 3.13
N ASP A 20 -14.41 -17.44 3.95
CA ASP A 20 -13.10 -17.90 4.40
C ASP A 20 -12.27 -18.45 3.22
N ALA A 21 -12.88 -19.11 2.26
CA ALA A 21 -12.19 -19.59 1.07
C ALA A 21 -11.78 -18.42 0.17
N ALA A 22 -12.61 -17.40 0.05
CA ALA A 22 -12.33 -16.21 -0.76
C ALA A 22 -11.32 -15.27 -0.09
N ASN A 23 -11.23 -15.31 1.24
CA ASN A 23 -10.29 -14.48 2.01
C ASN A 23 -9.52 -15.37 2.98
N PRO A 24 -8.56 -16.15 2.48
CA PRO A 24 -7.90 -17.18 3.30
C PRO A 24 -7.11 -16.62 4.47
N LEU A 25 -6.59 -15.40 4.36
CA LEU A 25 -5.78 -14.79 5.42
C LEU A 25 -6.61 -13.92 6.37
N GLY A 26 -7.88 -13.71 6.07
CA GLY A 26 -8.67 -12.71 6.80
C GLY A 26 -8.11 -11.32 6.61
N LEU A 27 -7.75 -10.97 5.36
CA LEU A 27 -7.25 -9.64 5.02
C LEU A 27 -8.26 -8.57 5.39
N ASP A 28 -7.75 -7.46 5.91
CA ASP A 28 -8.57 -6.31 6.28
C ASP A 28 -7.85 -4.99 6.02
N GLY A 29 -7.29 -4.87 4.83
CA GLY A 29 -6.60 -3.67 4.39
C GLY A 29 -5.12 -3.66 4.71
N ILE A 30 -4.56 -2.46 4.67
CA ILE A 30 -3.13 -2.24 4.87
C ILE A 30 -2.89 -1.53 6.21
N GLU A 31 -1.83 -1.93 6.91
CA GLU A 31 -1.42 -1.26 8.15
C GLU A 31 -0.45 -0.13 7.87
N PHE A 32 0.58 -0.38 7.06
CA PHE A 32 1.53 0.65 6.69
C PHE A 32 2.19 0.35 5.34
N ILE A 33 2.76 1.41 4.75
CA ILE A 33 3.69 1.31 3.64
C ILE A 33 5.02 1.85 4.14
N GLU A 34 6.10 1.16 3.80
CA GLU A 34 7.44 1.59 4.16
C GLU A 34 8.18 2.10 2.93
N TYR A 35 8.79 3.28 3.06
CA TYR A 35 9.80 3.77 2.13
C TYR A 35 11.18 3.62 2.78
N ALA A 36 12.13 3.09 2.03
CA ALA A 36 13.54 3.11 2.41
C ALA A 36 14.23 4.24 1.64
N THR A 37 15.01 5.05 2.33
CA THR A 37 15.68 6.21 1.71
C THR A 37 16.93 6.59 2.48
N THR A 38 17.91 7.09 1.75
CA THR A 38 19.10 7.73 2.34
C THR A 38 18.86 9.22 2.60
N LYS A 39 17.68 9.75 2.21
CA LYS A 39 17.31 11.16 2.32
C LYS A 39 15.99 11.34 3.07
N PRO A 40 15.96 11.01 4.37
CA PRO A 40 14.67 11.01 5.12
C PRO A 40 14.05 12.39 5.25
N GLN A 41 14.84 13.45 5.35
CA GLN A 41 14.32 14.81 5.48
C GLN A 41 13.64 15.26 4.19
N ALA A 42 14.25 14.99 3.04
CA ALA A 42 13.68 15.35 1.75
C ALA A 42 12.38 14.59 1.50
N LEU A 43 12.35 13.29 1.80
CA LEU A 43 11.12 12.51 1.68
C LEU A 43 10.05 12.99 2.66
N GLY A 44 10.44 13.34 3.88
CA GLY A 44 9.53 13.90 4.87
C GLY A 44 8.84 15.16 4.37
N GLN A 45 9.58 16.06 3.69
CA GLN A 45 9.00 17.26 3.11
C GLN A 45 7.93 16.93 2.04
N VAL A 46 8.20 15.94 1.21
CA VAL A 46 7.22 15.48 0.21
C VAL A 46 5.97 14.94 0.89
N LEU A 47 6.15 14.10 1.92
CA LEU A 47 5.03 13.54 2.67
C LEU A 47 4.21 14.64 3.37
N GLU A 48 4.86 15.64 3.92
CA GLU A 48 4.16 16.75 4.56
C GLU A 48 3.35 17.58 3.57
N MET A 49 3.86 17.80 2.37
CA MET A 49 3.08 18.43 1.30
C MET A 49 1.83 17.61 0.95
N MET A 50 1.92 16.29 1.04
CA MET A 50 0.80 15.39 0.78
C MET A 50 -0.17 15.29 1.96
N GLY A 51 0.07 16.02 3.03
CA GLY A 51 -0.81 16.07 4.20
C GLY A 51 -0.42 15.17 5.36
N PHE A 52 0.62 14.37 5.21
CA PHE A 52 1.12 13.52 6.30
C PHE A 52 1.84 14.34 7.36
N ARG A 53 1.83 13.84 8.60
CA ARG A 53 2.57 14.44 9.71
C ARG A 53 3.43 13.39 10.39
N PRO A 54 4.68 13.72 10.77
CA PRO A 54 5.48 12.81 11.57
C PRO A 54 4.91 12.76 12.99
N ILE A 55 4.54 11.57 13.46
CA ILE A 55 3.88 11.41 14.74
C ILE A 55 4.73 10.64 15.76
N ALA A 56 5.66 9.82 15.28
CA ALA A 56 6.47 8.98 16.16
C ALA A 56 7.79 8.65 15.49
N ARG A 57 8.79 8.33 16.31
CA ARG A 57 10.09 7.88 15.86
C ARG A 57 10.47 6.56 16.53
N HIS A 58 11.24 5.75 15.83
CA HIS A 58 11.74 4.50 16.35
C HIS A 58 12.70 4.77 17.52
N ARG A 59 12.66 3.89 18.52
CA ARG A 59 13.50 4.04 19.74
C ARG A 59 14.99 3.96 19.47
N ALA A 60 15.41 3.14 18.51
CA ALA A 60 16.80 2.77 18.30
C ALA A 60 17.34 3.00 16.89
N ARG A 61 16.49 3.25 15.90
CA ARG A 61 16.88 3.36 14.50
C ARG A 61 16.40 4.66 13.89
N GLU A 62 17.00 5.08 12.77
CA GLU A 62 16.55 6.23 12.00
C GLU A 62 15.29 5.87 11.20
N VAL A 63 14.18 5.78 11.88
CA VAL A 63 12.88 5.42 11.30
C VAL A 63 11.82 6.33 11.88
N LEU A 64 11.03 6.95 11.03
CA LEU A 64 9.92 7.82 11.40
C LEU A 64 8.60 7.24 10.92
N LEU A 65 7.56 7.47 11.70
CA LEU A 65 6.19 7.15 11.34
C LEU A 65 5.44 8.42 10.99
N TYR A 66 4.94 8.48 9.76
CA TYR A 66 4.07 9.55 9.25
C TYR A 66 2.65 9.04 9.18
N ARG A 67 1.69 9.93 9.46
CA ARG A 67 0.27 9.54 9.46
C ARG A 67 -0.61 10.67 8.96
N GLN A 68 -1.70 10.31 8.29
CA GLN A 68 -2.89 11.13 8.13
C GLN A 68 -4.09 10.18 8.00
N GLY A 69 -5.18 10.47 8.71
CA GLY A 69 -6.34 9.58 8.75
C GLY A 69 -5.94 8.16 9.11
N GLY A 70 -6.39 7.20 8.33
CA GLY A 70 -6.02 5.79 8.51
C GLY A 70 -4.74 5.38 7.80
N LEU A 71 -4.01 6.30 7.17
CA LEU A 71 -2.79 6.00 6.43
C LEU A 71 -1.56 6.16 7.29
N ASN A 72 -0.71 5.14 7.31
CA ASN A 72 0.58 5.13 7.98
C ASN A 72 1.69 4.88 6.96
N ILE A 73 2.70 5.74 6.97
CA ILE A 73 3.89 5.57 6.15
C ILE A 73 5.10 5.57 7.08
N ILE A 74 5.90 4.52 6.96
CA ILE A 74 7.17 4.41 7.67
C ILE A 74 8.28 4.87 6.73
N VAL A 75 9.09 5.80 7.20
CA VAL A 75 10.29 6.26 6.49
C VAL A 75 11.48 5.63 7.20
N ASN A 76 12.11 4.68 6.52
CA ASN A 76 13.25 3.93 7.03
C ASN A 76 14.54 4.47 6.41
N ALA A 77 15.33 5.16 7.22
CA ALA A 77 16.61 5.73 6.80
C ALA A 77 17.80 4.97 7.36
N HIS A 78 17.58 3.77 7.92
CA HIS A 78 18.69 2.94 8.39
C HIS A 78 19.59 2.61 7.19
N PRO A 79 20.91 2.93 7.23
CA PRO A 79 21.75 2.87 6.05
C PRO A 79 21.80 1.52 5.35
N MET A 80 21.88 0.44 6.09
CA MET A 80 21.94 -0.91 5.51
C MET A 80 20.63 -1.27 4.81
N ASP A 81 19.49 -0.94 5.42
CA ASP A 81 18.18 -1.23 4.85
C ASP A 81 17.91 -0.40 3.62
N ALA A 82 18.26 0.90 3.67
CA ALA A 82 18.05 1.80 2.55
C ALA A 82 18.89 1.40 1.33
N GLN A 83 20.16 1.04 1.54
CA GLN A 83 21.03 0.59 0.45
C GLN A 83 20.58 -0.74 -0.15
N ALA A 84 20.20 -1.68 0.69
CA ALA A 84 19.72 -2.98 0.23
C ALA A 84 18.43 -2.85 -0.60
N ALA A 85 17.48 -2.07 -0.13
CA ALA A 85 16.19 -1.90 -0.81
C ALA A 85 16.32 -1.15 -2.14
N SER A 86 17.22 -0.17 -2.22
CA SER A 86 17.40 0.65 -3.41
C SER A 86 18.38 0.04 -4.42
N HIS A 87 19.00 -1.10 -4.12
CA HIS A 87 20.05 -1.71 -4.93
C HIS A 87 21.20 -0.73 -5.22
N GLY A 88 21.56 0.09 -4.23
CA GLY A 88 22.64 1.08 -4.36
C GLY A 88 22.23 2.39 -5.01
N SER A 89 20.96 2.56 -5.39
CA SER A 89 20.45 3.81 -5.92
C SER A 89 20.21 4.83 -4.80
N ASP A 90 20.27 6.14 -5.13
CA ASP A 90 20.00 7.22 -4.19
C ASP A 90 18.52 7.59 -4.08
N VAL A 91 17.66 6.95 -4.87
CA VAL A 91 16.24 7.29 -4.87
C VAL A 91 15.49 6.53 -3.78
N PRO A 92 14.46 7.14 -3.16
CA PRO A 92 13.57 6.42 -2.25
C PRO A 92 12.86 5.28 -2.98
N VAL A 93 12.65 4.17 -2.27
CA VAL A 93 11.91 3.02 -2.81
C VAL A 93 10.85 2.57 -1.82
N ILE A 94 9.75 2.06 -2.33
CA ILE A 94 8.75 1.38 -1.49
C ILE A 94 9.35 0.01 -1.15
N SER A 95 9.76 -0.15 0.10
CA SER A 95 10.49 -1.33 0.57
C SER A 95 9.62 -2.37 1.23
N ALA A 96 8.41 -2.00 1.65
CA ALA A 96 7.50 -2.95 2.29
C ALA A 96 6.07 -2.44 2.25
N ILE A 97 5.15 -3.39 2.27
CA ILE A 97 3.75 -3.17 2.62
C ILE A 97 3.39 -4.13 3.76
N ALA A 98 2.59 -3.67 4.70
CA ALA A 98 2.13 -4.47 5.81
C ALA A 98 0.63 -4.68 5.71
N LEU A 99 0.22 -5.93 5.62
CA LEU A 99 -1.17 -6.32 5.44
C LEU A 99 -1.79 -6.66 6.80
N ARG A 100 -2.99 -6.14 7.04
CA ARG A 100 -3.78 -6.55 8.20
C ARG A 100 -4.42 -7.90 7.92
N VAL A 101 -4.20 -8.85 8.82
CA VAL A 101 -4.72 -10.20 8.73
C VAL A 101 -5.38 -10.60 10.03
N ARG A 102 -6.19 -11.67 10.00
CA ARG A 102 -6.86 -12.16 11.20
C ARG A 102 -5.88 -12.72 12.23
N ASP A 103 -4.88 -13.48 11.75
CA ASP A 103 -3.88 -14.13 12.58
C ASP A 103 -2.57 -14.16 11.77
N ALA A 104 -1.59 -13.40 12.22
CA ALA A 104 -0.34 -13.22 11.48
C ALA A 104 0.44 -14.52 11.33
N ARG A 105 0.48 -15.35 12.37
CA ARG A 105 1.20 -16.63 12.33
C ARG A 105 0.54 -17.60 11.37
N ALA A 106 -0.77 -17.71 11.43
CA ALA A 106 -1.53 -18.58 10.53
C ALA A 106 -1.40 -18.13 9.09
N ALA A 107 -1.47 -16.81 8.83
CA ALA A 107 -1.28 -16.24 7.51
C ALA A 107 0.11 -16.57 6.94
N PHE A 108 1.14 -16.39 7.76
CA PHE A 108 2.51 -16.68 7.38
C PHE A 108 2.70 -18.16 7.00
N GLU A 109 2.20 -19.07 7.83
CA GLU A 109 2.27 -20.51 7.55
C GLU A 109 1.50 -20.89 6.27
N TYR A 110 0.33 -20.28 6.08
CA TYR A 110 -0.50 -20.51 4.89
C TYR A 110 0.25 -20.15 3.60
N VAL A 111 0.88 -18.97 3.56
CA VAL A 111 1.57 -18.53 2.35
C VAL A 111 2.87 -19.29 2.10
N LEU A 112 3.59 -19.70 3.16
CA LEU A 112 4.78 -20.53 3.02
C LEU A 112 4.45 -21.89 2.42
N GLU A 113 3.35 -22.52 2.83
CA GLU A 113 2.89 -23.78 2.26
C GLU A 113 2.59 -23.66 0.76
N ARG A 114 2.32 -22.46 0.27
CA ARG A 114 2.01 -22.17 -1.12
C ARG A 114 3.18 -21.57 -1.89
N GLY A 115 4.37 -21.67 -1.36
CA GLY A 115 5.60 -21.34 -2.06
C GLY A 115 6.14 -19.95 -1.83
N ALA A 116 5.57 -19.15 -0.94
CA ALA A 116 6.15 -17.87 -0.56
C ALA A 116 7.49 -18.08 0.16
N TRP A 117 8.39 -17.12 0.00
CA TRP A 117 9.71 -17.18 0.63
C TRP A 117 9.73 -16.28 1.86
N ASP A 118 10.12 -16.85 3.00
CA ASP A 118 10.19 -16.10 4.24
C ASP A 118 11.36 -15.11 4.27
N VAL A 119 11.14 -14.02 5.01
CA VAL A 119 12.21 -13.07 5.34
C VAL A 119 12.61 -13.34 6.79
N PRO A 120 13.92 -13.47 7.08
CA PRO A 120 14.37 -13.68 8.47
C PRO A 120 13.85 -12.58 9.40
N SER A 121 13.32 -12.98 10.55
CA SER A 121 12.60 -12.08 11.46
C SER A 121 13.46 -10.95 12.02
N HIS A 122 14.78 -11.11 12.07
CA HIS A 122 15.69 -10.07 12.56
C HIS A 122 16.07 -9.02 11.51
N ALA A 123 15.57 -9.12 10.29
CA ALA A 123 15.95 -8.26 9.18
C ALA A 123 15.08 -7.01 9.03
N GLY A 124 14.02 -6.85 9.80
CA GLY A 124 13.09 -5.72 9.68
C GLY A 124 13.32 -4.62 10.68
N VAL A 125 12.60 -3.49 10.52
CA VAL A 125 12.62 -2.36 11.46
C VAL A 125 11.84 -2.64 12.73
N MET A 126 10.91 -3.61 12.68
CA MET A 126 10.03 -3.92 13.80
C MET A 126 10.66 -5.00 14.67
N GLU A 127 10.87 -4.69 15.95
CA GLU A 127 11.45 -5.63 16.92
C GLU A 127 10.46 -6.70 17.37
N LEU A 128 9.18 -6.48 17.12
CA LEU A 128 8.11 -7.44 17.43
C LEU A 128 8.07 -8.59 16.44
N HIS A 129 9.09 -9.15 15.97
CA HIS A 129 9.11 -10.34 15.10
C HIS A 129 7.86 -10.53 14.24
N ILE A 130 7.49 -9.46 13.51
CA ILE A 130 6.35 -9.49 12.60
C ILE A 130 6.73 -10.37 11.41
N PRO A 131 5.93 -11.41 11.09
CA PRO A 131 6.28 -12.29 9.98
C PRO A 131 6.24 -11.54 8.65
N ALA A 132 7.15 -11.89 7.77
CA ALA A 132 7.23 -11.30 6.45
C ALA A 132 7.65 -12.31 5.40
N ILE A 133 7.21 -12.09 4.17
CA ILE A 133 7.64 -12.81 2.99
C ILE A 133 8.25 -11.85 1.98
N HIS A 134 9.01 -12.39 1.04
CA HIS A 134 9.52 -11.61 -0.07
C HIS A 134 8.38 -11.22 -1.00
N GLY A 135 8.34 -9.95 -1.37
CA GLY A 135 7.44 -9.37 -2.35
C GLY A 135 8.19 -9.02 -3.64
N PRO A 136 7.56 -8.22 -4.51
CA PRO A 136 8.18 -7.82 -5.77
C PRO A 136 9.42 -6.96 -5.55
N GLY A 137 10.47 -7.23 -6.35
CA GLY A 137 11.63 -6.36 -6.45
C GLY A 137 12.44 -6.19 -5.16
N GLY A 138 12.51 -7.19 -4.31
CA GLY A 138 13.23 -7.10 -3.04
C GLY A 138 12.44 -6.44 -1.93
N SER A 139 11.19 -6.10 -2.17
CA SER A 139 10.29 -5.60 -1.13
C SER A 139 9.87 -6.72 -0.18
N ARG A 140 9.24 -6.32 0.92
CA ARG A 140 8.70 -7.24 1.91
C ARG A 140 7.22 -7.06 2.06
N ILE A 141 6.53 -8.15 2.34
CA ILE A 141 5.11 -8.14 2.71
C ILE A 141 5.02 -8.64 4.14
N TYR A 142 4.65 -7.75 5.06
CA TYR A 142 4.44 -8.09 6.47
C TYR A 142 3.01 -8.48 6.72
N PHE A 143 2.81 -9.36 7.71
CA PHE A 143 1.48 -9.73 8.20
C PHE A 143 1.30 -9.20 9.61
N VAL A 144 0.26 -8.40 9.83
CA VAL A 144 -0.01 -7.72 11.09
C VAL A 144 -1.40 -8.08 11.58
N ASP A 145 -1.50 -8.53 12.82
CA ASP A 145 -2.79 -8.81 13.46
C ASP A 145 -3.06 -7.94 14.69
N ARG A 146 -2.14 -7.04 15.05
CA ARG A 146 -2.27 -6.13 16.19
C ARG A 146 -2.53 -4.71 15.70
N TYR A 147 -3.78 -4.40 15.41
CA TYR A 147 -4.15 -3.09 14.88
C TYR A 147 -5.43 -2.52 15.51
N LYS A 148 -6.01 -3.21 16.48
CA LYS A 148 -7.22 -2.74 17.18
C LYS A 148 -6.86 -2.13 18.54
N GLU A 149 -6.75 -2.92 19.59
CA GLU A 149 -6.47 -2.43 20.95
C GLU A 149 -4.99 -2.11 21.16
N PHE A 150 -4.11 -2.98 20.65
CA PHE A 150 -2.69 -2.76 20.70
C PHE A 150 -2.15 -2.51 19.30
N SER A 151 -1.42 -1.42 19.16
CA SER A 151 -0.74 -1.07 17.93
C SER A 151 0.65 -1.70 17.91
N ILE A 152 1.08 -2.16 16.73
CA ILE A 152 2.47 -2.61 16.54
C ILE A 152 3.48 -1.51 16.82
N TYR A 153 3.07 -0.23 16.76
CA TYR A 153 3.95 0.91 16.96
C TYR A 153 4.27 1.15 18.43
N ASP A 154 3.46 0.63 19.35
CA ASP A 154 3.60 0.93 20.78
C ASP A 154 4.91 0.38 21.39
N VAL A 155 5.46 -0.68 20.82
CA VAL A 155 6.71 -1.28 21.29
C VAL A 155 7.93 -0.59 20.71
N ASP A 156 7.93 -0.31 19.41
CA ASP A 156 9.12 0.12 18.68
C ASP A 156 9.24 1.64 18.54
N PHE A 157 8.14 2.37 18.68
CA PHE A 157 8.11 3.81 18.45
C PHE A 157 7.81 4.62 19.69
N VAL A 158 8.35 5.83 19.71
CA VAL A 158 8.09 6.83 20.77
C VAL A 158 7.36 8.00 20.13
N PRO A 159 6.20 8.41 20.68
CA PRO A 159 5.48 9.56 20.15
C PRO A 159 6.34 10.83 20.16
N ILE A 160 6.23 11.63 19.11
CA ILE A 160 6.86 12.95 19.08
C ILE A 160 6.04 13.85 20.02
N PRO A 161 6.70 14.54 20.99
CA PRO A 161 5.97 15.37 21.94
C PRO A 161 5.19 16.50 21.27
N SER A 162 4.01 16.80 21.79
CA SER A 162 3.16 17.91 21.36
C SER A 162 2.65 17.81 19.93
N VAL A 163 2.65 16.61 19.35
CA VAL A 163 2.13 16.35 18.00
C VAL A 163 0.84 15.55 18.12
N ASP A 164 -0.16 15.93 17.31
CA ASP A 164 -1.39 15.16 17.21
C ASP A 164 -1.06 13.76 16.70
N GLN A 165 -1.42 12.74 17.46
CA GLN A 165 -1.18 11.34 17.10
C GLN A 165 -2.19 10.82 16.07
N HIS A 166 -3.26 11.55 15.82
CA HIS A 166 -4.30 11.20 14.87
C HIS A 166 -4.64 12.38 13.97
N PRO A 167 -3.67 12.85 13.15
CA PRO A 167 -3.93 13.98 12.27
C PRO A 167 -5.00 13.60 11.24
N PRO A 168 -5.93 14.49 10.95
CA PRO A 168 -6.99 14.20 9.99
C PRO A 168 -6.43 14.07 8.58
N ALA A 169 -7.15 13.32 7.74
CA ALA A 169 -6.78 13.16 6.34
C ALA A 169 -7.08 14.46 5.56
N THR A 170 -6.10 14.92 4.77
CA THR A 170 -6.27 16.04 3.87
C THR A 170 -7.20 15.64 2.72
N ALA A 171 -8.25 16.42 2.49
CA ALA A 171 -9.20 16.22 1.38
C ALA A 171 -9.82 14.81 1.34
N GLY A 172 -9.95 14.15 2.49
CA GLY A 172 -10.50 12.80 2.57
C GLY A 172 -9.61 11.70 2.01
N ILE A 173 -8.31 11.95 1.91
CA ILE A 173 -7.35 10.96 1.39
C ILE A 173 -7.42 9.66 2.18
N HIS A 174 -7.47 8.55 1.45
CA HIS A 174 -7.39 7.22 2.04
C HIS A 174 -6.61 6.30 1.08
N PHE A 175 -6.17 5.16 1.58
CA PHE A 175 -5.43 4.22 0.76
C PHE A 175 -6.35 3.60 -0.30
N PHE A 176 -5.91 3.61 -1.55
CA PHE A 176 -6.66 3.00 -2.65
C PHE A 176 -5.93 1.78 -3.21
N GLY A 177 -4.64 1.85 -3.38
CA GLY A 177 -3.89 0.74 -3.93
C GLY A 177 -2.43 1.06 -4.20
N VAL A 178 -1.77 0.09 -4.82
CA VAL A 178 -0.35 0.18 -5.19
C VAL A 178 -0.20 -0.21 -6.65
N VAL A 179 0.64 0.50 -7.37
CA VAL A 179 1.04 0.16 -8.73
C VAL A 179 2.38 -0.57 -8.67
N GLN A 180 2.39 -1.77 -9.24
CA GLN A 180 3.58 -2.61 -9.31
C GLN A 180 4.03 -2.70 -10.77
N TYR A 181 5.28 -2.35 -11.01
CA TYR A 181 5.93 -2.61 -12.29
C TYR A 181 6.45 -4.03 -12.30
N ILE A 182 6.16 -4.76 -13.37
CA ILE A 182 6.53 -6.17 -13.54
C ILE A 182 7.34 -6.32 -14.81
N GLY A 183 8.09 -7.44 -14.91
CA GLY A 183 8.85 -7.76 -16.11
C GLY A 183 7.97 -8.14 -17.28
N PRO A 184 8.55 -8.21 -18.51
CA PRO A 184 7.81 -8.61 -19.70
C PRO A 184 7.18 -9.99 -19.52
N GLU A 185 5.92 -10.13 -19.92
CA GLU A 185 5.17 -11.38 -19.90
C GLU A 185 5.04 -12.00 -18.50
N ARG A 186 5.16 -11.18 -17.45
CA ARG A 186 5.06 -11.64 -16.07
C ARG A 186 3.68 -11.44 -15.44
N THR A 187 2.71 -10.94 -16.21
CA THR A 187 1.38 -10.64 -15.66
C THR A 187 0.73 -11.89 -15.06
N ASN A 188 0.74 -13.01 -15.78
CA ASN A 188 0.09 -14.24 -15.29
C ASN A 188 0.77 -14.80 -14.04
N ASP A 189 2.09 -14.70 -13.97
CA ASP A 189 2.83 -15.14 -12.79
C ASP A 189 2.41 -14.35 -11.54
N TRP A 190 2.29 -13.04 -11.66
CA TRP A 190 1.90 -12.19 -10.53
C TRP A 190 0.40 -12.30 -10.21
N ILE A 191 -0.45 -12.50 -11.21
CA ILE A 191 -1.86 -12.82 -10.95
C ILE A 191 -1.96 -14.10 -10.10
N ALA A 192 -1.23 -15.14 -10.48
CA ALA A 192 -1.23 -16.40 -9.74
C ALA A 192 -0.69 -16.22 -8.31
N PHE A 193 0.40 -15.49 -8.16
CA PHE A 193 0.98 -15.20 -6.84
C PHE A 193 -0.06 -14.55 -5.91
N TYR A 194 -0.67 -13.45 -6.36
CA TYR A 194 -1.60 -12.73 -5.52
C TYR A 194 -2.92 -13.48 -5.29
N SER A 195 -3.40 -14.19 -6.31
CA SER A 195 -4.64 -14.96 -6.18
C SER A 195 -4.49 -16.14 -5.24
N GLU A 196 -3.40 -16.87 -5.36
CA GLU A 196 -3.15 -18.06 -4.52
C GLU A 196 -2.86 -17.70 -3.06
N LEU A 197 -2.07 -16.64 -2.84
CA LEU A 197 -1.68 -16.27 -1.49
C LEU A 197 -2.73 -15.43 -0.78
N PHE A 198 -3.37 -14.50 -1.48
CA PHE A 198 -4.20 -13.49 -0.85
C PHE A 198 -5.67 -13.52 -1.28
N GLY A 199 -6.02 -14.34 -2.24
CA GLY A 199 -7.39 -14.40 -2.71
C GLY A 199 -7.82 -13.20 -3.54
N THR A 200 -6.88 -12.53 -4.22
CA THR A 200 -7.23 -11.40 -5.10
C THR A 200 -8.00 -11.87 -6.32
N GLU A 201 -8.79 -10.97 -6.87
CA GLU A 201 -9.53 -11.20 -8.10
C GLU A 201 -9.16 -10.17 -9.17
N VAL A 202 -9.19 -10.58 -10.43
CA VAL A 202 -8.93 -9.68 -11.55
C VAL A 202 -10.17 -8.83 -11.80
N ILE A 203 -9.97 -7.51 -11.91
CA ILE A 203 -11.05 -6.58 -12.23
C ILE A 203 -11.18 -6.48 -13.74
N PRO A 204 -12.40 -6.60 -14.30
CA PRO A 204 -12.62 -6.45 -15.73
C PRO A 204 -12.19 -5.07 -16.25
N ASP A 205 -11.80 -5.01 -17.51
CA ASP A 205 -11.27 -3.79 -18.14
C ASP A 205 -12.23 -2.61 -18.04
N GLU A 206 -13.52 -2.84 -18.14
CA GLU A 206 -14.55 -1.81 -18.06
C GLU A 206 -14.72 -1.19 -16.67
N GLN A 207 -14.11 -1.79 -15.65
CA GLN A 207 -14.14 -1.28 -14.28
C GLN A 207 -12.80 -0.68 -13.82
N ARG A 208 -11.91 -0.39 -14.77
CA ARG A 208 -10.60 0.16 -14.43
C ARG A 208 -10.68 1.59 -13.94
N PHE A 209 -9.73 1.93 -13.07
CA PHE A 209 -9.58 3.23 -12.42
C PHE A 209 -8.22 3.83 -12.74
N GLY A 210 -8.10 5.14 -12.50
CA GLY A 210 -6.82 5.84 -12.57
C GLY A 210 -6.52 6.44 -13.93
N ILE A 211 -5.39 7.14 -13.99
CA ILE A 211 -4.96 7.90 -15.17
C ILE A 211 -4.41 6.99 -16.26
N MET A 212 -3.73 5.92 -15.85
CA MET A 212 -3.10 4.99 -16.79
C MET A 212 -3.94 3.71 -16.85
N PRO A 213 -4.77 3.55 -17.90
CA PRO A 213 -5.63 2.36 -18.00
C PRO A 213 -4.89 1.11 -18.40
N LYS A 214 -3.57 1.15 -18.46
CA LYS A 214 -2.75 0.00 -18.88
C LYS A 214 -2.54 -0.98 -17.73
N GLY A 215 -2.29 -2.24 -18.08
CA GLY A 215 -1.98 -3.27 -17.14
C GLY A 215 -3.22 -3.97 -16.61
N THR A 216 -3.03 -4.82 -15.63
CA THR A 216 -4.07 -5.65 -15.03
C THR A 216 -4.35 -5.14 -13.62
N LEU A 217 -5.61 -4.97 -13.31
CA LEU A 217 -6.06 -4.50 -12.00
C LEU A 217 -6.58 -5.67 -11.18
N LEU A 218 -6.05 -5.83 -9.98
CA LEU A 218 -6.46 -6.85 -9.01
C LEU A 218 -7.08 -6.17 -7.81
N ARG A 219 -8.08 -6.81 -7.20
CA ARG A 219 -8.70 -6.34 -5.97
C ARG A 219 -8.51 -7.37 -4.86
N THR A 220 -8.07 -6.92 -3.69
CA THR A 220 -7.95 -7.80 -2.52
C THR A 220 -9.32 -8.04 -1.88
N PRO A 221 -9.51 -9.20 -1.26
CA PRO A 221 -10.63 -9.35 -0.33
C PRO A 221 -10.38 -8.51 0.92
N ALA A 222 -11.42 -8.29 1.72
CA ALA A 222 -11.30 -7.71 3.05
C ALA A 222 -12.48 -8.12 3.91
N LEU A 223 -12.25 -8.25 5.23
CA LEU A 223 -13.32 -8.53 6.19
C LEU A 223 -14.33 -7.39 6.18
N ASP A 224 -13.85 -6.15 6.19
CA ASP A 224 -14.65 -4.96 5.92
C ASP A 224 -14.49 -4.60 4.45
N PRO A 225 -15.55 -4.65 3.62
CA PRO A 225 -15.46 -4.34 2.20
C PRO A 225 -14.82 -2.96 1.91
N ALA A 226 -14.95 -2.00 2.82
CA ALA A 226 -14.34 -0.69 2.67
C ALA A 226 -12.81 -0.73 2.77
N LYS A 227 -12.24 -1.82 3.27
CA LYS A 227 -10.79 -1.99 3.41
C LYS A 227 -10.14 -2.71 2.22
N ARG A 228 -10.91 -3.13 1.24
CA ARG A 228 -10.36 -3.68 0.00
C ARG A 228 -9.46 -2.66 -0.65
N PHE A 229 -8.37 -3.12 -1.26
CA PHE A 229 -7.51 -2.24 -2.03
C PHE A 229 -7.10 -2.89 -3.34
N MET A 230 -6.53 -2.08 -4.21
CA MET A 230 -6.20 -2.48 -5.57
C MET A 230 -4.69 -2.69 -5.72
N LEU A 231 -4.34 -3.63 -6.60
CA LEU A 231 -2.99 -3.83 -7.07
C LEU A 231 -3.03 -3.72 -8.59
N GLN A 232 -2.25 -2.80 -9.14
CA GLN A 232 -2.18 -2.63 -10.59
C GLN A 232 -0.84 -3.15 -11.08
N LEU A 233 -0.88 -4.15 -11.98
CA LEU A 233 0.31 -4.75 -12.57
C LEU A 233 0.56 -4.11 -13.93
N VAL A 234 1.74 -3.53 -14.12
CA VAL A 234 2.08 -2.82 -15.37
C VAL A 234 3.35 -3.40 -15.95
N GLU A 235 3.23 -3.97 -17.15
CA GLU A 235 4.39 -4.44 -17.91
C GLU A 235 5.08 -3.27 -18.62
N PRO A 236 6.40 -3.37 -18.86
CA PRO A 236 7.11 -2.33 -19.58
C PRO A 236 6.71 -2.29 -21.07
N PRO A 237 6.95 -1.17 -21.75
CA PRO A 237 6.82 -1.13 -23.19
C PRO A 237 7.70 -2.20 -23.87
N LEU A 238 7.29 -2.67 -25.04
CA LEU A 238 7.95 -3.77 -25.76
C LEU A 238 9.44 -3.53 -26.05
N ASN A 239 9.85 -2.28 -26.13
CA ASN A 239 11.23 -1.89 -26.42
C ASN A 239 12.11 -1.71 -25.20
N VAL A 240 11.60 -1.95 -23.98
CA VAL A 240 12.35 -1.84 -22.74
C VAL A 240 12.74 -3.23 -22.28
N HIS A 241 14.04 -3.50 -22.16
CA HIS A 241 14.53 -4.83 -21.82
C HIS A 241 15.03 -4.96 -20.37
N ASP A 242 15.36 -3.85 -19.73
CA ASP A 242 15.96 -3.83 -18.38
C ASP A 242 14.99 -3.34 -17.29
N ALA A 243 13.70 -3.54 -17.49
CA ALA A 243 12.71 -3.10 -16.51
C ALA A 243 12.79 -3.95 -15.24
N GLN A 244 13.06 -3.30 -14.11
CA GLN A 244 13.08 -3.94 -12.80
C GLN A 244 11.67 -4.03 -12.23
N GLU A 245 11.35 -5.18 -11.64
CA GLU A 245 10.11 -5.34 -10.89
C GLU A 245 10.22 -4.56 -9.59
N LYS A 246 9.18 -3.78 -9.28
CA LYS A 246 9.16 -2.96 -8.07
C LYS A 246 7.75 -2.46 -7.77
N LEU A 247 7.53 -2.11 -6.52
CA LEU A 247 6.38 -1.29 -6.13
C LEU A 247 6.70 0.15 -6.53
N GLN A 248 5.94 0.69 -7.47
CA GLN A 248 6.32 1.95 -8.11
C GLN A 248 5.69 3.17 -7.45
N ARG A 249 4.40 3.11 -7.13
CA ARG A 249 3.71 4.23 -6.51
C ARG A 249 2.49 3.81 -5.72
N ILE A 250 2.06 4.73 -4.84
CA ILE A 250 0.84 4.58 -4.06
C ILE A 250 -0.30 5.30 -4.78
N GLY A 251 -1.45 4.64 -4.85
CA GLY A 251 -2.71 5.23 -5.24
C GLY A 251 -3.50 5.64 -4.01
N LEU A 252 -3.94 6.89 -3.97
CA LEU A 252 -4.73 7.47 -2.89
C LEU A 252 -6.14 7.75 -3.39
N GLY A 253 -7.15 7.30 -2.65
CA GLY A 253 -8.53 7.59 -2.95
C GLY A 253 -8.96 8.92 -2.36
N VAL A 254 -9.76 9.67 -3.11
CA VAL A 254 -10.37 10.92 -2.64
C VAL A 254 -11.80 11.01 -3.16
N PRO A 255 -12.73 11.62 -2.39
CA PRO A 255 -14.11 11.76 -2.87
C PRO A 255 -14.26 12.78 -3.99
N ASP A 256 -13.39 13.78 -4.04
CA ASP A 256 -13.41 14.85 -5.06
C ASP A 256 -11.98 15.13 -5.50
N VAL A 257 -11.61 14.62 -6.68
CA VAL A 257 -10.24 14.76 -7.21
C VAL A 257 -9.86 16.22 -7.44
N LEU A 258 -10.77 17.02 -7.99
CA LEU A 258 -10.47 18.41 -8.28
C LEU A 258 -10.23 19.22 -7.00
N ALA A 259 -11.05 19.00 -5.99
CA ALA A 259 -10.87 19.63 -4.68
C ALA A 259 -9.57 19.18 -4.01
N ALA A 260 -9.23 17.89 -4.11
CA ALA A 260 -8.00 17.34 -3.54
C ALA A 260 -6.76 17.94 -4.23
N VAL A 261 -6.77 18.03 -5.56
CA VAL A 261 -5.68 18.67 -6.31
C VAL A 261 -5.49 20.12 -5.86
N LYS A 262 -6.59 20.86 -5.72
CA LYS A 262 -6.53 22.26 -5.25
C LYS A 262 -5.92 22.36 -3.86
N ALA A 263 -6.37 21.51 -2.93
CA ALA A 263 -5.87 21.50 -1.56
C ALA A 263 -4.38 21.15 -1.50
N LEU A 264 -3.95 20.13 -2.25
CA LEU A 264 -2.56 19.70 -2.26
C LEU A 264 -1.65 20.70 -2.96
N ARG A 265 -2.13 21.34 -4.04
CA ARG A 265 -1.38 22.43 -4.67
C ARG A 265 -1.14 23.59 -3.70
N ALA A 266 -2.12 23.89 -2.87
CA ALA A 266 -1.96 24.93 -1.85
C ALA A 266 -0.87 24.56 -0.82
N LEU A 267 -0.59 23.26 -0.63
CA LEU A 267 0.48 22.77 0.22
C LEU A 267 1.83 22.63 -0.51
N GLY A 268 1.86 22.87 -1.82
CA GLY A 268 3.08 22.84 -2.62
C GLY A 268 3.22 21.66 -3.58
N VAL A 269 2.25 20.76 -3.64
CA VAL A 269 2.31 19.62 -4.56
C VAL A 269 2.10 20.08 -6.00
N GLU A 270 2.93 19.60 -6.90
CA GLU A 270 2.79 19.81 -8.33
C GLU A 270 2.22 18.56 -8.99
N PHE A 271 1.30 18.75 -9.92
CA PHE A 271 0.66 17.67 -10.67
C PHE A 271 1.02 17.74 -12.14
N VAL A 272 1.02 16.56 -12.78
CA VAL A 272 1.24 16.48 -14.23
C VAL A 272 0.03 17.07 -14.95
N GLU A 273 0.26 18.03 -15.83
CA GLU A 273 -0.78 18.70 -16.59
C GLU A 273 -1.00 17.99 -17.93
N THR A 274 -2.05 17.19 -18.01
CA THR A 274 -2.46 16.56 -19.27
C THR A 274 -3.98 16.62 -19.38
N GLU A 275 -4.48 16.47 -20.62
CA GLU A 275 -5.92 16.43 -20.86
C GLU A 275 -6.62 15.25 -20.17
N ALA A 276 -5.87 14.18 -19.91
CA ALA A 276 -6.40 12.99 -19.26
C ALA A 276 -6.40 13.10 -17.74
N ALA A 277 -5.71 14.09 -17.17
CA ALA A 277 -5.59 14.28 -15.74
C ALA A 277 -6.63 15.26 -15.20
N HIS A 278 -6.74 15.30 -13.87
CA HIS A 278 -7.56 16.26 -13.11
C HIS A 278 -9.06 16.17 -13.39
N THR A 279 -9.58 14.97 -13.62
CA THR A 279 -11.01 14.73 -13.72
C THR A 279 -11.46 13.75 -12.62
N GLU A 280 -12.71 13.85 -12.20
CA GLU A 280 -13.27 12.91 -11.22
C GLU A 280 -13.16 11.46 -11.66
N GLN A 281 -13.24 11.22 -12.96
CA GLN A 281 -13.22 9.87 -13.52
C GLN A 281 -11.83 9.32 -13.71
N ARG A 282 -10.86 10.18 -14.01
CA ARG A 282 -9.51 9.75 -14.37
C ARG A 282 -8.48 9.97 -13.26
N GLY A 283 -8.75 10.87 -12.33
CA GLY A 283 -7.85 11.17 -11.25
C GLY A 283 -6.77 12.18 -11.59
N ALA A 284 -5.69 12.16 -10.83
CA ALA A 284 -4.55 13.04 -11.00
C ALA A 284 -3.27 12.32 -10.61
N ILE A 285 -2.15 12.74 -11.16
CA ILE A 285 -0.86 12.17 -10.80
C ILE A 285 0.12 13.29 -10.48
N SER A 286 0.86 13.16 -9.37
CA SER A 286 1.88 14.14 -9.01
C SER A 286 3.07 14.04 -9.94
N LYS A 287 3.89 15.11 -9.99
CA LYS A 287 5.20 14.97 -10.59
C LYS A 287 6.01 13.94 -9.80
N THR A 288 7.10 13.45 -10.38
CA THR A 288 8.03 12.56 -9.69
C THR A 288 8.93 13.37 -8.78
N TYR A 289 8.90 13.08 -7.49
CA TYR A 289 9.76 13.68 -6.48
C TYR A 289 10.95 12.79 -6.20
N LEU A 290 12.10 13.39 -5.94
CA LEU A 290 13.32 12.67 -5.54
C LEU A 290 13.71 11.54 -6.50
N GLY A 291 13.29 11.62 -7.75
CA GLY A 291 13.59 10.63 -8.78
C GLY A 291 12.69 9.39 -8.80
N SER A 292 11.81 9.20 -7.83
CA SER A 292 11.03 7.95 -7.74
C SER A 292 9.68 8.07 -7.06
N VAL A 293 9.42 9.11 -6.30
CA VAL A 293 8.23 9.22 -5.46
C VAL A 293 7.10 9.89 -6.23
N VAL A 294 6.04 9.14 -6.48
CA VAL A 294 4.87 9.59 -7.22
C VAL A 294 3.62 9.20 -6.45
N PHE A 295 2.64 10.08 -6.39
CA PHE A 295 1.34 9.79 -5.83
C PHE A 295 0.26 9.95 -6.89
N GLU A 296 -0.63 8.99 -6.97
CA GLU A 296 -1.79 9.05 -7.85
C GLU A 296 -3.05 9.27 -7.01
N LEU A 297 -3.89 10.20 -7.42
CA LEU A 297 -5.20 10.41 -6.82
C LEU A 297 -6.26 9.75 -7.69
N VAL A 298 -7.12 8.97 -7.06
CA VAL A 298 -8.19 8.24 -7.73
C VAL A 298 -9.52 8.61 -7.08
N HIS A 299 -10.56 8.78 -7.88
CA HIS A 299 -11.89 9.03 -7.35
C HIS A 299 -12.38 7.82 -6.57
N SER A 300 -12.74 8.04 -5.30
CA SER A 300 -13.24 6.99 -4.41
C SER A 300 -14.11 7.60 -3.33
N GLN A 301 -15.28 7.03 -3.11
CA GLN A 301 -16.24 7.51 -2.11
C GLN A 301 -15.91 7.10 -0.69
N ARG A 302 -14.87 6.26 -0.48
CA ARG A 302 -14.50 5.85 0.86
C ARG A 302 -14.03 7.05 1.67
N SER A 303 -14.35 7.06 2.97
CA SER A 303 -13.78 8.04 3.88
C SER A 303 -12.39 7.60 4.31
N GLY A 304 -11.55 8.57 4.74
CA GLY A 304 -10.20 8.31 5.21
C GLY A 304 -10.11 7.74 6.62
N ALA A 305 -11.19 7.29 7.14
CA ALA A 305 -11.23 6.75 8.51
C ALA A 305 -10.61 5.37 8.61
#